data_082c3a42009b021653631234d6371527
#
_entry.id   082c3a42009b021653631234d6371527
#
_cell.length_a   1.000
_cell.length_b   1.000
_cell.length_c   1.000
_cell.angle_alpha   90.00
_cell.angle_beta   90.00
_cell.angle_gamma   90.00
#
_symmetry.space_group_name_H-M   'P 1'
#
loop_
_entity.id
_entity.type
_entity.pdbx_description
1 polymer ?
#
loop_
_entity_poly.entity_id
_entity_poly.type
_entity_poly.pdbx_seq_one_letter_code
_entity_poly.pdbx_strand_id
1 'polypeptide(L)'
;MTEQKMETQEDERNMDHSRRDRLKSSTHPGYAPGLLIDRVANGWRGDVKTATTPSPGNDPEAGSCDLEDEGSCPNVSRGLIRQRRSRRMLALVLLLLALACYAWQAYLRPRMQQEWDFKEGFLPGRVNGTYGIARAGDFDGTLIKEIHADLVPGGAADQKGKRRLVFVGDIHGCKEELLHLLSKVDFDPTTDHLIATGDVVSKGPDSPGVLDELIKLGAESVRGNHEDRLVQAAKTALGKNSRLLSAADTSRGYSKDQALLVELKSGHMRYLHDMSLMLRIPALPLAKKHGKHHIREEMIVVHAGLVPHVPLDRQDPYFVMNMRSIDHKTHVPSALHETERGNSEPWFDVWGWYQERLDRGRSTNAFHVYSYAEWLEKQAPDGWFGKLRGLFVTKPTRKLKPQVAVYGHDSKMDLQLHRWSKGLDSACVSGGQLTAMVLDAKGKTEIVQVECKDYR
;
A
#
# COMPACT_ATOMS: atom_id res chain seq x y z
N MET A 1 -19.04 -47.06 -5.46
CA MET A 1 -19.17 -45.70 -4.86
C MET A 1 -18.89 -45.70 -3.34
N THR A 2 -18.34 -46.72 -2.76
CA THR A 2 -18.04 -46.84 -1.31
C THR A 2 -16.56 -46.91 -0.97
N GLU A 3 -15.69 -47.26 -1.90
CA GLU A 3 -14.23 -47.34 -1.66
C GLU A 3 -13.49 -46.01 -1.86
N GLN A 4 -13.93 -45.15 -2.78
CA GLN A 4 -13.29 -43.84 -3.00
C GLN A 4 -13.55 -42.82 -1.88
N LYS A 5 -14.55 -43.04 -1.00
CA LYS A 5 -14.83 -42.16 0.14
C LYS A 5 -14.01 -42.49 1.38
N MET A 6 -13.41 -43.67 1.46
CA MET A 6 -12.53 -44.08 2.57
C MET A 6 -11.09 -43.61 2.40
N GLU A 7 -10.56 -43.62 1.17
CA GLU A 7 -9.20 -43.12 0.92
C GLU A 7 -9.02 -41.64 1.14
N THR A 8 -10.05 -40.80 0.85
CA THR A 8 -9.97 -39.34 1.09
C THR A 8 -10.05 -38.97 2.56
N GLN A 9 -10.59 -39.83 3.43
CA GLN A 9 -10.63 -39.57 4.88
C GLN A 9 -9.39 -40.02 5.64
N GLU A 10 -8.60 -40.93 5.07
CA GLU A 10 -7.30 -41.32 5.63
C GLU A 10 -6.19 -40.31 5.29
N ASP A 11 -6.22 -39.69 4.12
CA ASP A 11 -5.24 -38.68 3.73
C ASP A 11 -5.40 -37.37 4.50
N GLU A 12 -6.64 -36.96 4.84
CA GLU A 12 -6.85 -35.78 5.69
C GLU A 12 -6.42 -35.99 7.15
N ARG A 13 -6.53 -37.24 7.66
CA ARG A 13 -6.06 -37.57 9.02
C ARG A 13 -4.55 -37.65 9.12
N ASN A 14 -3.85 -38.10 8.08
CA ASN A 14 -2.40 -38.16 8.05
C ASN A 14 -1.74 -36.76 7.88
N MET A 15 -2.41 -35.80 7.24
CA MET A 15 -1.90 -34.43 7.15
C MET A 15 -2.01 -33.65 8.46
N ASP A 16 -3.01 -33.92 9.29
CA ASP A 16 -3.20 -33.25 10.58
C ASP A 16 -2.22 -33.80 11.66
N HIS A 17 -1.83 -35.06 11.58
CA HIS A 17 -0.81 -35.63 12.46
C HIS A 17 0.62 -35.14 12.12
N SER A 18 0.92 -34.94 10.84
CA SER A 18 2.23 -34.40 10.41
C SER A 18 2.42 -32.93 10.81
N ARG A 19 1.35 -32.17 11.00
CA ARG A 19 1.43 -30.79 11.50
C ARG A 19 1.59 -30.67 13.02
N ARG A 20 1.10 -31.64 13.79
CA ARG A 20 1.25 -31.64 15.26
C ARG A 20 2.63 -32.07 15.73
N ASP A 21 3.32 -32.93 14.99
CA ASP A 21 4.65 -33.40 15.39
C ASP A 21 5.79 -32.45 15.01
N ARG A 22 5.59 -31.51 14.09
CA ARG A 22 6.57 -30.44 13.79
C ARG A 22 6.61 -29.29 14.81
N LEU A 23 5.65 -29.23 15.71
CA LEU A 23 5.61 -28.22 16.76
C LEU A 23 6.22 -28.67 18.10
N LYS A 24 6.78 -29.92 18.17
CA LYS A 24 7.30 -30.49 19.42
C LYS A 24 8.81 -30.75 19.46
N SER A 25 9.58 -30.35 18.48
CA SER A 25 11.03 -30.59 18.50
C SER A 25 11.85 -29.35 18.15
N SER A 26 11.87 -28.37 19.05
CA SER A 26 13.01 -27.45 19.22
C SER A 26 12.97 -26.85 20.63
N THR A 27 13.30 -27.68 21.61
CA THR A 27 13.70 -27.19 22.93
C THR A 27 15.21 -26.97 22.89
N HIS A 28 15.64 -25.71 22.73
CA HIS A 28 16.94 -25.27 23.19
C HIS A 28 16.79 -24.69 24.60
N PRO A 29 17.68 -25.02 25.54
CA PRO A 29 17.59 -24.58 26.92
C PRO A 29 18.16 -23.17 27.09
N GLY A 30 17.43 -22.34 27.80
CA GLY A 30 18.00 -21.21 28.49
C GLY A 30 17.84 -19.84 27.85
N TYR A 31 16.75 -19.20 28.19
CA TYR A 31 16.68 -17.85 28.74
C TYR A 31 15.19 -17.53 28.99
N ALA A 32 14.75 -17.69 30.20
CA ALA A 32 13.50 -17.11 30.65
C ALA A 32 13.71 -15.59 30.81
N PRO A 33 12.90 -14.74 30.22
CA PRO A 33 12.90 -13.32 30.53
C PRO A 33 12.23 -13.13 31.89
N GLY A 34 13.04 -13.02 32.94
CA GLY A 34 12.58 -12.52 34.22
C GLY A 34 12.07 -11.10 34.05
N LEU A 35 10.82 -10.91 34.46
CA LEU A 35 10.17 -9.60 34.48
C LEU A 35 11.07 -8.57 35.16
N LEU A 36 11.22 -7.41 34.57
CA LEU A 36 12.01 -6.25 35.02
C LEU A 36 11.64 -5.79 36.42
N ILE A 37 10.53 -6.25 37.00
CA ILE A 37 10.02 -5.94 38.32
C ILE A 37 10.86 -6.63 39.43
N ASP A 38 11.44 -7.81 39.18
CA ASP A 38 12.21 -8.51 40.18
C ASP A 38 13.64 -7.96 40.37
N ARG A 39 14.14 -7.15 39.45
CA ARG A 39 15.46 -6.50 39.59
C ARG A 39 15.43 -5.20 40.37
N VAL A 40 14.27 -4.58 40.53
CA VAL A 40 14.13 -3.31 41.29
C VAL A 40 13.86 -3.56 42.75
N ALA A 41 13.31 -4.73 43.15
CA ALA A 41 12.97 -5.05 44.55
C ALA A 41 14.14 -5.50 45.43
N ASN A 42 15.25 -5.95 44.82
CA ASN A 42 16.38 -6.51 45.61
C ASN A 42 17.58 -5.57 45.76
N GLY A 43 17.51 -4.33 45.31
CA GLY A 43 18.58 -3.34 45.46
C GLY A 43 18.56 -2.49 46.73
N TRP A 44 17.58 -2.70 47.61
CA TRP A 44 17.39 -1.85 48.80
C TRP A 44 17.48 -2.61 50.14
N ARG A 45 18.20 -3.72 50.21
CA ARG A 45 18.59 -4.35 51.46
C ARG A 45 20.11 -4.36 51.56
N GLY A 46 20.64 -3.21 51.93
CA GLY A 46 22.03 -3.01 52.31
C GLY A 46 22.11 -2.33 53.67
N ASP A 47 22.50 -3.11 54.68
CA ASP A 47 23.20 -2.74 55.90
C ASP A 47 22.56 -1.69 56.82
N VAL A 48 21.72 -2.17 57.71
CA VAL A 48 21.50 -1.54 59.04
C VAL A 48 22.67 -1.97 59.95
N LYS A 49 23.65 -1.10 60.13
CA LYS A 49 24.63 -1.23 61.26
C LYS A 49 23.93 -0.74 62.50
N THR A 50 23.74 -1.65 63.41
CA THR A 50 23.41 -1.42 64.82
C THR A 50 24.46 -0.54 65.45
N ALA A 51 24.07 0.64 65.92
CA ALA A 51 24.86 1.43 66.87
C ALA A 51 24.21 1.33 68.26
N THR A 52 25.01 0.82 69.17
CA THR A 52 24.75 0.64 70.57
C THR A 52 24.54 1.98 71.26
N THR A 53 23.57 1.99 72.18
CA THR A 53 23.33 3.01 73.19
C THR A 53 24.44 3.01 74.27
N PRO A 54 24.74 4.16 74.85
CA PRO A 54 25.05 4.26 76.29
C PRO A 54 24.07 5.16 77.02
N SER A 55 23.78 4.74 78.21
CA SER A 55 22.88 5.30 79.22
C SER A 55 23.61 6.30 80.14
N PRO A 56 22.96 6.87 81.16
CA PRO A 56 22.93 8.31 81.43
C PRO A 56 23.84 8.79 82.57
N GLY A 57 24.09 10.05 82.63
CA GLY A 57 24.85 10.69 83.71
C GLY A 57 24.50 12.15 83.86
N ASN A 58 23.72 12.39 84.91
CA ASN A 58 23.73 13.54 85.83
C ASN A 58 23.75 14.97 85.32
N ASP A 59 22.69 15.67 85.72
CA ASP A 59 22.61 17.11 86.00
C ASP A 59 23.75 17.61 86.90
N PRO A 60 23.95 18.93 87.13
CA PRO A 60 22.96 19.97 87.31
C PRO A 60 23.38 21.39 86.83
N GLU A 61 22.45 22.25 86.98
CA GLU A 61 22.46 23.64 87.49
C GLU A 61 21.83 24.66 86.62
N ALA A 62 20.94 25.33 87.29
CA ALA A 62 20.14 26.48 86.91
C ALA A 62 20.96 27.74 86.57
N GLY A 63 20.54 28.44 85.65
CA GLY A 63 20.92 29.80 85.32
C GLY A 63 19.77 30.58 84.80
N SER A 64 19.06 31.26 85.66
CA SER A 64 18.09 32.31 85.36
C SER A 64 18.81 33.45 84.64
N CYS A 65 18.22 34.01 83.58
CA CYS A 65 18.40 35.42 83.20
C CYS A 65 17.22 35.90 82.33
N ASP A 66 16.81 36.99 82.74
CA ASP A 66 15.65 37.79 82.44
C ASP A 66 15.49 38.29 80.96
N LEU A 67 14.26 38.48 80.64
CA LEU A 67 13.55 39.50 79.87
C LEU A 67 14.34 40.41 78.91
N GLU A 68 13.65 40.61 77.78
CA GLU A 68 13.71 41.72 76.82
C GLU A 68 14.64 41.52 75.63
N ASP A 69 14.02 41.12 74.50
CA ASP A 69 14.06 41.90 73.30
C ASP A 69 13.04 41.41 72.28
N GLU A 70 12.26 42.30 71.68
CA GLU A 70 11.35 42.13 70.56
C GLU A 70 12.21 41.88 69.32
N GLY A 71 12.33 40.62 68.90
CA GLY A 71 13.05 40.24 67.71
C GLY A 71 12.27 39.19 66.91
N SER A 72 11.43 39.67 66.02
CA SER A 72 10.98 39.05 64.77
C SER A 72 11.26 37.54 64.60
N CYS A 73 10.24 36.72 64.81
CA CYS A 73 10.25 35.32 64.39
C CYS A 73 10.39 35.22 62.83
N PRO A 74 11.44 34.62 62.31
CA PRO A 74 11.53 34.44 60.88
C PRO A 74 10.46 33.45 60.42
N ASN A 75 9.70 33.88 59.43
CA ASN A 75 8.62 33.16 58.76
C ASN A 75 9.04 31.76 58.29
N VAL A 76 9.11 30.76 59.13
CA VAL A 76 9.36 29.32 58.80
C VAL A 76 8.22 28.80 57.90
N SER A 77 7.01 29.36 58.01
CA SER A 77 5.87 28.99 57.19
C SER A 77 6.03 29.38 55.70
N ARG A 78 6.72 30.49 55.38
CA ARG A 78 6.94 30.90 53.97
C ARG A 78 7.97 30.01 53.26
N GLY A 79 8.97 29.48 53.98
CA GLY A 79 9.95 28.57 53.41
C GLY A 79 9.35 27.20 53.02
N LEU A 80 8.50 26.65 53.88
CA LEU A 80 7.85 25.37 53.63
C LEU A 80 6.83 25.42 52.48
N ILE A 81 6.09 26.54 52.35
CA ILE A 81 5.15 26.74 51.24
C ILE A 81 5.91 26.96 49.92
N ARG A 82 7.02 27.69 49.92
CA ARG A 82 7.89 27.87 48.75
C ARG A 82 8.54 26.56 48.32
N GLN A 83 8.97 25.73 49.27
CA GLN A 83 9.54 24.43 48.98
C GLN A 83 8.49 23.44 48.43
N ARG A 84 7.23 23.47 48.90
CA ARG A 84 6.13 22.66 48.37
C ARG A 84 5.75 23.11 46.97
N ARG A 85 5.73 24.40 46.66
CA ARG A 85 5.48 24.93 45.31
C ARG A 85 6.61 24.56 44.35
N SER A 86 7.87 24.67 44.76
CA SER A 86 9.03 24.26 44.00
C SER A 86 8.98 22.76 43.66
N ARG A 87 8.65 21.89 44.63
CA ARG A 87 8.51 20.43 44.44
C ARG A 87 7.36 20.11 43.45
N ARG A 88 6.22 20.83 43.55
CA ARG A 88 5.09 20.68 42.59
C ARG A 88 5.49 21.10 41.18
N MET A 89 6.20 22.21 41.05
CA MET A 89 6.71 22.68 39.76
C MET A 89 7.70 21.69 39.16
N LEU A 90 8.62 21.15 39.97
CA LEU A 90 9.55 20.11 39.51
C LEU A 90 8.82 18.85 39.07
N ALA A 91 7.83 18.40 39.84
CA ALA A 91 7.00 17.24 39.46
C ALA A 91 6.24 17.45 38.14
N LEU A 92 5.69 18.67 37.93
CA LEU A 92 5.03 19.04 36.68
C LEU A 92 6.02 19.04 35.51
N VAL A 93 7.20 19.61 35.68
CA VAL A 93 8.25 19.62 34.65
C VAL A 93 8.67 18.18 34.28
N LEU A 94 8.90 17.33 35.31
CA LEU A 94 9.24 15.91 35.07
C LEU A 94 8.12 15.15 34.39
N LEU A 95 6.85 15.41 34.73
CA LEU A 95 5.70 14.84 34.08
C LEU A 95 5.62 15.30 32.60
N LEU A 96 5.81 16.58 32.33
CA LEU A 96 5.81 17.10 30.96
C LEU A 96 6.96 16.53 30.13
N LEU A 97 8.15 16.37 30.74
CA LEU A 97 9.28 15.71 30.07
C LEU A 97 8.98 14.25 29.78
N ALA A 98 8.38 13.53 30.73
CA ALA A 98 7.99 12.13 30.53
C ALA A 98 6.93 12.01 29.41
N LEU A 99 5.93 12.89 29.36
CA LEU A 99 4.93 12.95 28.30
C LEU A 99 5.57 13.30 26.96
N ALA A 100 6.50 14.26 26.94
CA ALA A 100 7.24 14.60 25.73
C ALA A 100 8.11 13.45 25.23
N CYS A 101 8.81 12.75 26.12
CA CYS A 101 9.57 11.54 25.80
C CYS A 101 8.67 10.42 25.28
N TYR A 102 7.52 10.22 25.88
CA TYR A 102 6.51 9.26 25.42
C TYR A 102 5.99 9.62 24.04
N ALA A 103 5.58 10.87 23.82
CA ALA A 103 5.13 11.35 22.53
C ALA A 103 6.22 11.24 21.45
N TRP A 104 7.46 11.52 21.80
CA TRP A 104 8.61 11.31 20.92
C TRP A 104 8.77 9.85 20.52
N GLN A 105 8.82 8.95 21.49
CA GLN A 105 9.05 7.52 21.24
C GLN A 105 7.87 6.84 20.55
N ALA A 106 6.62 7.18 20.97
CA ALA A 106 5.43 6.50 20.46
C ALA A 106 4.95 7.06 19.11
N TYR A 107 5.15 8.34 18.82
CA TYR A 107 4.56 8.98 17.64
C TYR A 107 5.57 9.64 16.71
N LEU A 108 6.53 10.40 17.23
CA LEU A 108 7.42 11.19 16.40
C LEU A 108 8.58 10.36 15.82
N ARG A 109 9.22 9.56 16.68
CA ARG A 109 10.36 8.73 16.26
C ARG A 109 10.00 7.70 15.17
N PRO A 110 8.90 6.92 15.27
CA PRO A 110 8.51 5.98 14.21
C PRO A 110 8.22 6.69 12.89
N ARG A 111 7.51 7.83 12.94
CA ARG A 111 7.22 8.63 11.74
C ARG A 111 8.47 9.21 11.10
N MET A 112 9.40 9.69 11.91
CA MET A 112 10.67 10.20 11.38
C MET A 112 11.52 9.07 10.81
N GLN A 113 11.50 7.89 11.42
CA GLN A 113 12.21 6.73 10.92
C GLN A 113 11.61 6.22 9.61
N GLN A 114 10.29 6.10 9.51
CA GLN A 114 9.60 5.76 8.27
C GLN A 114 9.90 6.78 7.16
N GLU A 115 9.85 8.09 7.47
CA GLU A 115 10.25 9.12 6.51
C GLU A 115 11.72 9.02 6.08
N TRP A 116 12.59 8.63 7.01
CA TRP A 116 14.01 8.44 6.71
C TRP A 116 14.22 7.21 5.82
N ASP A 117 13.58 6.09 6.16
CA ASP A 117 13.66 4.85 5.40
C ASP A 117 13.13 5.06 3.97
N PHE A 118 11.99 5.73 3.80
CA PHE A 118 11.49 6.10 2.48
C PHE A 118 12.45 7.03 1.72
N LYS A 119 13.08 7.98 2.39
CA LYS A 119 14.10 8.83 1.76
C LYS A 119 15.33 8.04 1.34
N GLU A 120 15.76 7.13 2.17
CA GLU A 120 16.93 6.30 1.92
C GLU A 120 16.71 5.38 0.71
N GLY A 121 15.49 4.83 0.55
CA GLY A 121 15.09 4.04 -0.61
C GLY A 121 15.19 4.80 -1.95
N PHE A 122 15.08 6.13 -1.94
CA PHE A 122 15.24 6.96 -3.15
C PHE A 122 16.69 7.40 -3.41
N LEU A 123 17.64 7.10 -2.51
CA LEU A 123 19.03 7.48 -2.75
C LEU A 123 19.67 6.64 -3.86
N PRO A 124 20.40 7.27 -4.81
CA PRO A 124 21.14 6.54 -5.82
C PRO A 124 22.10 5.53 -5.17
N GLY A 125 22.03 4.25 -5.56
CA GLY A 125 22.87 3.17 -5.04
C GLY A 125 22.24 2.33 -3.93
N ARG A 126 21.08 2.72 -3.36
CA ARG A 126 20.29 1.89 -2.44
C ARG A 126 19.07 1.27 -3.10
N VAL A 127 18.53 1.89 -4.13
CA VAL A 127 17.57 1.24 -5.02
C VAL A 127 18.28 0.02 -5.60
N ASN A 128 17.74 -1.17 -5.37
CA ASN A 128 18.30 -2.39 -5.94
C ASN A 128 18.46 -2.13 -7.44
N GLY A 129 19.73 -2.01 -7.88
CA GLY A 129 20.12 -1.39 -9.14
C GLY A 129 19.58 -2.03 -10.42
N THR A 130 18.61 -2.97 -10.28
CA THR A 130 17.97 -3.66 -11.39
C THR A 130 16.51 -3.25 -11.60
N TYR A 131 15.76 -2.86 -10.55
CA TYR A 131 14.36 -2.50 -10.73
C TYR A 131 14.21 -1.07 -11.26
N GLY A 132 13.49 -0.91 -12.38
CA GLY A 132 13.29 0.37 -13.05
C GLY A 132 14.47 0.80 -13.94
N ILE A 133 15.57 0.06 -13.91
CA ILE A 133 16.78 0.27 -14.74
C ILE A 133 16.80 -0.67 -15.92
N ALA A 134 16.52 -1.94 -15.69
CA ALA A 134 16.34 -2.90 -16.75
C ALA A 134 15.15 -2.50 -17.62
N ARG A 135 15.25 -2.78 -18.92
CA ARG A 135 14.09 -2.67 -19.81
C ARG A 135 12.98 -3.52 -19.20
N ALA A 136 11.77 -2.96 -19.11
CA ALA A 136 10.60 -3.74 -18.74
C ALA A 136 10.57 -5.03 -19.56
N GLY A 137 10.19 -6.15 -18.94
CA GLY A 137 10.05 -7.42 -19.63
C GLY A 137 9.16 -7.25 -20.86
N ASP A 138 9.36 -8.07 -21.87
CA ASP A 138 8.55 -8.00 -23.10
C ASP A 138 7.09 -8.24 -22.75
N PHE A 139 6.27 -7.19 -22.93
CA PHE A 139 4.83 -7.26 -22.80
C PHE A 139 4.23 -7.33 -24.20
N ASP A 140 3.43 -8.36 -24.45
CA ASP A 140 2.71 -8.50 -25.69
C ASP A 140 1.38 -7.76 -25.62
N GLY A 141 1.40 -6.50 -26.01
CA GLY A 141 0.27 -5.59 -25.97
C GLY A 141 0.68 -4.12 -25.81
N THR A 142 -0.31 -3.29 -25.60
CA THR A 142 -0.11 -1.85 -25.38
C THR A 142 0.24 -1.60 -23.91
N LEU A 143 1.43 -1.05 -23.65
CA LEU A 143 1.83 -0.72 -22.27
C LEU A 143 0.97 0.39 -21.69
N ILE A 144 0.82 1.50 -22.42
CA ILE A 144 0.08 2.67 -21.98
C ILE A 144 -0.86 3.09 -23.11
N LYS A 145 -2.14 3.13 -22.81
CA LYS A 145 -3.17 3.70 -23.68
C LYS A 145 -3.65 5.02 -23.07
N GLU A 146 -3.88 6.03 -23.87
CA GLU A 146 -4.58 7.24 -23.43
C GLU A 146 -6.07 7.09 -23.73
N ILE A 147 -6.93 7.52 -22.79
CA ILE A 147 -8.37 7.57 -23.03
C ILE A 147 -8.66 8.49 -24.22
N HIS A 148 -9.62 8.13 -25.05
CA HIS A 148 -9.99 8.97 -26.17
C HIS A 148 -10.45 10.35 -25.69
N ALA A 149 -9.99 11.41 -26.33
CA ALA A 149 -10.25 12.79 -25.91
C ALA A 149 -11.75 13.13 -25.78
N ASP A 150 -12.59 12.52 -26.62
CA ASP A 150 -14.05 12.73 -26.58
C ASP A 150 -14.72 12.09 -25.36
N LEU A 151 -14.08 11.16 -24.69
CA LEU A 151 -14.59 10.50 -23.49
C LEU A 151 -14.23 11.23 -22.20
N VAL A 152 -13.32 12.20 -22.28
CA VAL A 152 -12.86 12.95 -21.09
C VAL A 152 -13.98 13.88 -20.59
N PRO A 153 -14.45 13.71 -19.33
CA PRO A 153 -15.47 14.57 -18.76
C PRO A 153 -15.02 16.04 -18.70
N GLY A 154 -15.85 16.93 -19.20
CA GLY A 154 -15.52 18.37 -19.26
C GLY A 154 -14.48 18.72 -20.34
N GLY A 155 -14.11 17.77 -21.20
CA GLY A 155 -13.21 17.99 -22.33
C GLY A 155 -13.86 18.72 -23.50
N ALA A 156 -13.15 18.77 -24.64
CA ALA A 156 -13.60 19.51 -25.84
C ALA A 156 -14.98 19.03 -26.35
N ALA A 157 -15.25 17.74 -26.28
CA ALA A 157 -16.52 17.12 -26.68
C ALA A 157 -17.61 17.20 -25.59
N ASP A 158 -17.27 17.65 -24.36
CA ASP A 158 -18.20 17.74 -23.23
C ASP A 158 -18.07 19.08 -22.48
N GLN A 159 -18.13 20.19 -23.15
CA GLN A 159 -17.99 21.53 -22.56
C GLN A 159 -19.00 21.82 -21.44
N LYS A 160 -20.14 21.12 -21.42
CA LYS A 160 -21.17 21.25 -20.38
C LYS A 160 -20.92 20.38 -19.16
N GLY A 161 -19.93 19.49 -19.22
CA GLY A 161 -19.55 18.58 -18.12
C GLY A 161 -20.65 17.59 -17.74
N LYS A 162 -21.31 16.99 -18.72
CA LYS A 162 -22.35 15.96 -18.51
C LYS A 162 -21.79 14.54 -18.46
N ARG A 163 -20.63 14.32 -19.06
CA ARG A 163 -19.99 13.01 -19.08
C ARG A 163 -19.49 12.59 -17.72
N ARG A 164 -19.54 11.28 -17.47
CA ARG A 164 -18.98 10.65 -16.28
C ARG A 164 -18.06 9.51 -16.70
N LEU A 165 -17.04 9.22 -15.90
CA LEU A 165 -16.30 7.98 -15.96
C LEU A 165 -16.76 7.07 -14.82
N VAL A 166 -17.07 5.82 -15.14
CA VAL A 166 -17.50 4.81 -14.18
C VAL A 166 -16.41 3.74 -14.11
N PHE A 167 -15.64 3.74 -13.03
CA PHE A 167 -14.60 2.74 -12.80
C PHE A 167 -15.21 1.59 -12.02
N VAL A 168 -14.92 0.36 -12.41
CA VAL A 168 -15.40 -0.85 -11.74
C VAL A 168 -14.22 -1.72 -11.34
N GLY A 169 -14.23 -2.21 -10.10
CA GLY A 169 -13.26 -3.16 -9.57
C GLY A 169 -13.35 -4.55 -10.22
N ASP A 170 -12.66 -5.51 -9.63
CA ASP A 170 -12.57 -6.89 -10.13
C ASP A 170 -13.95 -7.54 -10.27
N ILE A 171 -14.32 -7.91 -11.50
CA ILE A 171 -15.66 -8.47 -11.82
C ILE A 171 -15.65 -9.99 -11.76
N HIS A 172 -14.56 -10.61 -12.22
CA HIS A 172 -14.38 -12.06 -12.18
C HIS A 172 -15.59 -12.86 -12.71
N GLY A 173 -16.21 -12.47 -13.81
CA GLY A 173 -17.35 -13.19 -14.39
C GLY A 173 -18.67 -13.05 -13.61
N CYS A 174 -18.78 -12.15 -12.67
CA CYS A 174 -19.99 -11.84 -11.90
C CYS A 174 -20.90 -10.90 -12.71
N LYS A 175 -21.52 -11.43 -13.76
CA LYS A 175 -22.31 -10.65 -14.71
C LYS A 175 -23.59 -10.06 -14.09
N GLU A 176 -24.29 -10.81 -13.28
CA GLU A 176 -25.54 -10.34 -12.64
C GLU A 176 -25.25 -9.14 -11.74
N GLU A 177 -24.17 -9.21 -10.98
CA GLU A 177 -23.72 -8.13 -10.11
C GLU A 177 -23.27 -6.91 -10.90
N LEU A 178 -22.59 -7.11 -12.04
CA LEU A 178 -22.22 -6.01 -12.95
C LEU A 178 -23.47 -5.29 -13.46
N LEU A 179 -24.47 -6.03 -13.96
CA LEU A 179 -25.71 -5.43 -14.45
C LEU A 179 -26.49 -4.71 -13.34
N HIS A 180 -26.53 -5.29 -12.14
CA HIS A 180 -27.14 -4.65 -10.98
C HIS A 180 -26.39 -3.36 -10.60
N LEU A 181 -25.06 -3.39 -10.60
CA LEU A 181 -24.23 -2.21 -10.30
C LEU A 181 -24.47 -1.09 -11.35
N LEU A 182 -24.48 -1.41 -12.63
CA LEU A 182 -24.77 -0.44 -13.70
C LEU A 182 -26.17 0.17 -13.56
N SER A 183 -27.17 -0.64 -13.21
CA SER A 183 -28.52 -0.14 -12.91
C SER A 183 -28.53 0.80 -11.69
N LYS A 184 -27.81 0.45 -10.63
CA LYS A 184 -27.74 1.25 -9.40
C LYS A 184 -27.00 2.58 -9.60
N VAL A 185 -26.07 2.64 -10.53
CA VAL A 185 -25.32 3.85 -10.93
C VAL A 185 -26.16 4.74 -11.86
N ASP A 186 -27.33 4.27 -12.34
CA ASP A 186 -28.06 4.89 -13.46
C ASP A 186 -27.13 5.14 -14.66
N PHE A 187 -26.47 4.05 -15.13
CA PHE A 187 -25.50 4.13 -16.20
C PHE A 187 -26.17 4.45 -17.54
N ASP A 188 -25.80 5.57 -18.15
CA ASP A 188 -26.25 6.00 -19.48
C ASP A 188 -25.08 5.91 -20.47
N PRO A 189 -25.08 4.95 -21.41
CA PRO A 189 -23.99 4.78 -22.38
C PRO A 189 -23.77 5.97 -23.31
N THR A 190 -24.70 6.95 -23.34
CA THR A 190 -24.54 8.17 -24.13
C THR A 190 -23.67 9.23 -23.44
N THR A 191 -23.62 9.22 -22.12
CA THR A 191 -22.87 10.18 -21.30
C THR A 191 -21.80 9.54 -20.44
N ASP A 192 -21.94 8.28 -20.12
CA ASP A 192 -21.03 7.57 -19.25
C ASP A 192 -20.08 6.68 -20.04
N HIS A 193 -18.86 6.55 -19.56
CA HIS A 193 -17.89 5.61 -20.07
C HIS A 193 -17.41 4.67 -18.99
N LEU A 194 -17.52 3.36 -19.24
CA LEU A 194 -17.17 2.29 -18.31
C LEU A 194 -15.69 1.93 -18.46
N ILE A 195 -15.00 1.84 -17.32
CA ILE A 195 -13.59 1.47 -17.25
C ILE A 195 -13.42 0.40 -16.15
N ALA A 196 -13.00 -0.80 -16.51
CA ALA A 196 -12.70 -1.85 -15.54
C ALA A 196 -11.21 -1.84 -15.13
N THR A 197 -10.93 -2.17 -13.87
CA THR A 197 -9.57 -2.22 -13.32
C THR A 197 -8.85 -3.54 -13.58
N GLY A 198 -9.35 -4.35 -14.53
CA GLY A 198 -8.84 -5.69 -14.82
C GLY A 198 -9.56 -6.78 -14.04
N ASP A 199 -9.12 -8.02 -14.22
CA ASP A 199 -9.72 -9.21 -13.62
C ASP A 199 -11.23 -9.30 -13.86
N VAL A 200 -11.64 -9.07 -15.10
CA VAL A 200 -13.05 -9.13 -15.52
C VAL A 200 -13.52 -10.57 -15.74
N VAL A 201 -12.58 -11.51 -15.97
CA VAL A 201 -12.82 -12.92 -16.26
C VAL A 201 -12.35 -13.86 -15.14
N SER A 202 -12.67 -15.14 -15.28
CA SER A 202 -12.30 -16.24 -14.39
C SER A 202 -13.02 -16.20 -13.03
N LYS A 203 -12.96 -17.32 -12.31
CA LYS A 203 -13.53 -17.59 -10.98
C LYS A 203 -15.07 -17.62 -10.94
N GLY A 204 -15.75 -16.58 -11.37
CA GLY A 204 -17.21 -16.46 -11.31
C GLY A 204 -17.93 -17.17 -12.46
N PRO A 205 -19.27 -17.09 -12.48
CA PRO A 205 -20.09 -18.01 -13.26
C PRO A 205 -20.18 -17.70 -14.76
N ASP A 206 -20.04 -16.44 -15.20
CA ASP A 206 -20.33 -16.03 -16.59
C ASP A 206 -19.29 -15.03 -17.14
N SER A 207 -18.04 -15.49 -17.31
CA SER A 207 -17.00 -14.66 -17.96
C SER A 207 -17.32 -14.28 -19.40
N PRO A 208 -17.86 -15.19 -20.27
CA PRO A 208 -18.27 -14.81 -21.60
C PRO A 208 -19.35 -13.72 -21.61
N GLY A 209 -20.31 -13.80 -20.71
CA GLY A 209 -21.38 -12.82 -20.62
C GLY A 209 -20.93 -11.46 -20.09
N VAL A 210 -19.93 -11.40 -19.19
CA VAL A 210 -19.28 -10.15 -18.80
C VAL A 210 -18.59 -9.53 -20.01
N LEU A 211 -17.83 -10.30 -20.78
CA LEU A 211 -17.14 -9.80 -21.98
C LEU A 211 -18.12 -9.33 -23.05
N ASP A 212 -19.23 -10.06 -23.30
CA ASP A 212 -20.28 -9.64 -24.21
C ASP A 212 -20.86 -8.25 -23.80
N GLU A 213 -21.07 -8.01 -22.50
CA GLU A 213 -21.60 -6.74 -22.00
C GLU A 213 -20.58 -5.61 -22.09
N LEU A 214 -19.31 -5.85 -21.70
CA LEU A 214 -18.25 -4.86 -21.80
C LEU A 214 -18.00 -4.43 -23.26
N ILE A 215 -17.99 -5.39 -24.19
CA ILE A 215 -17.84 -5.11 -25.64
C ILE A 215 -19.04 -4.31 -26.15
N LYS A 216 -20.27 -4.68 -25.80
CA LYS A 216 -21.49 -3.98 -26.19
C LYS A 216 -21.50 -2.53 -25.70
N LEU A 217 -21.00 -2.26 -24.50
CA LEU A 217 -20.91 -0.92 -23.92
C LEU A 217 -19.71 -0.12 -24.43
N GLY A 218 -18.82 -0.72 -25.22
CA GLY A 218 -17.56 -0.09 -25.63
C GLY A 218 -16.66 0.24 -24.43
N ALA A 219 -16.76 -0.55 -23.37
CA ALA A 219 -16.01 -0.35 -22.14
C ALA A 219 -14.51 -0.55 -22.37
N GLU A 220 -13.68 0.23 -21.68
CA GLU A 220 -12.25 -0.01 -21.58
C GLU A 220 -11.92 -0.84 -20.35
N SER A 221 -10.87 -1.65 -20.42
CA SER A 221 -10.31 -2.36 -19.28
C SER A 221 -8.79 -2.35 -19.37
N VAL A 222 -8.13 -2.26 -18.24
CA VAL A 222 -6.72 -2.62 -18.17
C VAL A 222 -6.58 -4.13 -18.03
N ARG A 223 -5.44 -4.69 -18.43
CA ARG A 223 -5.18 -6.12 -18.33
C ARG A 223 -4.83 -6.49 -16.87
N GLY A 224 -5.62 -7.39 -16.27
CA GLY A 224 -5.32 -8.02 -15.00
C GLY A 224 -4.50 -9.30 -15.17
N ASN A 225 -4.08 -9.89 -14.07
CA ASN A 225 -3.30 -11.13 -14.09
C ASN A 225 -4.12 -12.33 -14.58
N HIS A 226 -5.44 -12.30 -14.44
CA HIS A 226 -6.32 -13.36 -14.98
C HIS A 226 -6.46 -13.27 -16.49
N GLU A 227 -6.61 -12.09 -17.06
CA GLU A 227 -6.60 -11.88 -18.50
C GLU A 227 -5.26 -12.25 -19.13
N ASP A 228 -4.15 -11.81 -18.53
CA ASP A 228 -2.81 -12.13 -19.04
C ASP A 228 -2.57 -13.64 -19.08
N ARG A 229 -2.95 -14.35 -18.03
CA ARG A 229 -2.86 -15.83 -17.97
C ARG A 229 -3.66 -16.49 -19.09
N LEU A 230 -4.88 -16.00 -19.39
CA LEU A 230 -5.69 -16.53 -20.50
C LEU A 230 -5.06 -16.23 -21.87
N VAL A 231 -4.56 -15.02 -22.09
CA VAL A 231 -3.87 -14.64 -23.32
C VAL A 231 -2.62 -15.51 -23.54
N GLN A 232 -1.82 -15.75 -22.51
CA GLN A 232 -0.64 -16.62 -22.58
C GLN A 232 -1.03 -18.09 -22.82
N ALA A 233 -2.10 -18.58 -22.18
CA ALA A 233 -2.61 -19.93 -22.41
C ALA A 233 -3.11 -20.10 -23.85
N ALA A 234 -3.81 -19.12 -24.41
CA ALA A 234 -4.25 -19.14 -25.81
C ALA A 234 -3.07 -19.18 -26.79
N LYS A 235 -2.03 -18.36 -26.55
CA LYS A 235 -0.81 -18.40 -27.38
C LYS A 235 -0.11 -19.74 -27.32
N THR A 236 -0.01 -20.34 -26.14
CA THR A 236 0.58 -21.67 -25.96
C THR A 236 -0.21 -22.72 -26.71
N ALA A 237 -1.53 -22.64 -26.70
CA ALA A 237 -2.40 -23.55 -27.44
C ALA A 237 -2.26 -23.39 -28.96
N LEU A 238 -2.12 -22.15 -29.46
CA LEU A 238 -1.93 -21.86 -30.88
C LEU A 238 -0.49 -22.14 -31.38
N GLY A 239 0.48 -21.97 -30.50
CA GLY A 239 1.92 -22.02 -30.78
C GLY A 239 2.51 -23.39 -31.00
N LYS A 240 1.83 -24.37 -31.17
CA LYS A 240 2.05 -25.54 -31.53
C LYS A 240 2.28 -26.77 -31.27
N ASN A 241 2.53 -27.72 -31.58
CA ASN A 241 3.05 -29.06 -31.16
C ASN A 241 2.48 -29.46 -29.79
N SER A 242 1.21 -29.84 -29.80
CA SER A 242 0.46 -30.38 -28.66
C SER A 242 1.07 -31.64 -27.99
N ARG A 243 2.37 -31.90 -28.23
CA ARG A 243 3.11 -33.03 -27.66
C ARG A 243 3.83 -32.74 -26.36
N LEU A 244 3.85 -31.51 -25.87
CA LEU A 244 4.62 -31.15 -24.66
C LEU A 244 3.78 -30.66 -23.48
N LEU A 245 2.47 -30.78 -23.54
CA LEU A 245 1.65 -30.66 -22.33
C LEU A 245 1.68 -32.01 -21.62
N SER A 246 2.80 -32.31 -20.95
CA SER A 246 2.87 -33.47 -20.05
C SER A 246 1.87 -33.24 -18.92
N ALA A 247 1.22 -34.33 -18.49
CA ALA A 247 0.25 -34.33 -17.38
C ALA A 247 0.80 -33.80 -16.04
N ALA A 248 2.07 -33.43 -15.99
CA ALA A 248 2.74 -32.86 -14.80
C ALA A 248 2.53 -31.37 -14.61
N ASP A 249 2.10 -30.62 -15.65
CA ASP A 249 1.87 -29.14 -15.57
C ASP A 249 0.40 -28.75 -15.31
N THR A 250 -0.45 -29.72 -15.00
CA THR A 250 -1.84 -29.48 -14.63
C THR A 250 -1.95 -28.96 -13.19
N SER A 251 -1.37 -27.79 -12.91
CA SER A 251 -1.86 -27.03 -11.76
C SER A 251 -3.36 -26.78 -11.94
N ARG A 252 -4.15 -26.95 -10.88
CA ARG A 252 -5.64 -26.82 -10.93
C ARG A 252 -6.14 -25.55 -11.64
N GLY A 253 -5.33 -24.48 -11.68
CA GLY A 253 -5.63 -23.23 -12.36
C GLY A 253 -5.54 -23.33 -13.89
N TYR A 254 -4.55 -24.01 -14.43
CA TYR A 254 -4.35 -24.15 -15.87
C TYR A 254 -5.48 -24.91 -16.58
N SER A 255 -6.03 -25.93 -15.94
CA SER A 255 -7.18 -26.66 -16.49
C SER A 255 -8.48 -25.82 -16.54
N LYS A 256 -8.68 -24.94 -15.57
CA LYS A 256 -9.83 -24.01 -15.56
C LYS A 256 -9.69 -22.93 -16.65
N ASP A 257 -8.49 -22.41 -16.85
CA ASP A 257 -8.24 -21.44 -17.92
C ASP A 257 -8.43 -22.05 -19.31
N GLN A 258 -8.02 -23.32 -19.51
CA GLN A 258 -8.27 -24.02 -20.77
C GLN A 258 -9.77 -24.26 -21.02
N ALA A 259 -10.52 -24.63 -19.98
CA ALA A 259 -11.97 -24.79 -20.10
C ALA A 259 -12.63 -23.46 -20.50
N LEU A 260 -12.24 -22.36 -19.85
CA LEU A 260 -12.76 -21.03 -20.18
C LEU A 260 -12.40 -20.62 -21.62
N LEU A 261 -11.18 -20.90 -22.08
CA LEU A 261 -10.77 -20.58 -23.46
C LEU A 261 -11.65 -21.24 -24.52
N VAL A 262 -12.21 -22.42 -24.25
CA VAL A 262 -13.12 -23.11 -25.17
C VAL A 262 -14.47 -22.39 -25.27
N GLU A 263 -14.89 -21.70 -24.22
CA GLU A 263 -16.15 -20.94 -24.17
C GLU A 263 -16.02 -19.56 -24.83
N LEU A 264 -14.79 -19.03 -24.94
CA LEU A 264 -14.55 -17.68 -25.44
C LEU A 264 -14.62 -17.60 -26.97
N LYS A 265 -15.33 -16.60 -27.47
CA LYS A 265 -15.41 -16.28 -28.91
C LYS A 265 -14.16 -15.52 -29.36
N SER A 266 -13.92 -15.47 -30.67
CA SER A 266 -12.82 -14.68 -31.25
C SER A 266 -12.89 -13.18 -30.90
N GLY A 267 -14.08 -12.62 -30.76
CA GLY A 267 -14.31 -11.24 -30.31
C GLY A 267 -13.86 -11.01 -28.87
N HIS A 268 -14.12 -11.98 -27.98
CA HIS A 268 -13.66 -11.95 -26.59
C HIS A 268 -12.14 -11.97 -26.53
N MET A 269 -11.50 -12.89 -27.25
CA MET A 269 -10.05 -13.00 -27.27
C MET A 269 -9.37 -11.74 -27.81
N ARG A 270 -9.98 -11.10 -28.82
CA ARG A 270 -9.49 -9.80 -29.31
C ARG A 270 -9.60 -8.74 -28.23
N TYR A 271 -10.74 -8.61 -27.57
CA TYR A 271 -10.95 -7.65 -26.48
C TYR A 271 -9.92 -7.84 -25.36
N LEU A 272 -9.68 -9.08 -24.90
CA LEU A 272 -8.68 -9.40 -23.89
C LEU A 272 -7.25 -9.06 -24.34
N HIS A 273 -6.92 -9.34 -25.60
CA HIS A 273 -5.61 -9.04 -26.17
C HIS A 273 -5.38 -7.53 -26.31
N ASP A 274 -6.41 -6.77 -26.66
CA ASP A 274 -6.34 -5.32 -26.88
C ASP A 274 -6.37 -4.50 -25.58
N MET A 275 -6.57 -5.14 -24.42
CA MET A 275 -6.45 -4.49 -23.12
C MET A 275 -5.03 -3.96 -22.93
N SER A 276 -4.92 -2.67 -22.61
CA SER A 276 -3.63 -2.07 -22.25
C SER A 276 -3.23 -2.46 -20.82
N LEU A 277 -1.93 -2.42 -20.54
CA LEU A 277 -1.43 -2.63 -19.17
C LEU A 277 -1.82 -1.47 -18.26
N MET A 278 -1.81 -0.26 -18.78
CA MET A 278 -2.20 0.98 -18.10
C MET A 278 -3.08 1.84 -18.98
N LEU A 279 -4.08 2.50 -18.40
CA LEU A 279 -4.89 3.51 -19.07
C LEU A 279 -4.63 4.87 -18.42
N ARG A 280 -4.22 5.84 -19.24
CA ARG A 280 -3.92 7.19 -18.81
C ARG A 280 -5.12 8.10 -19.07
N ILE A 281 -5.56 8.83 -18.06
CA ILE A 281 -6.66 9.78 -18.12
C ILE A 281 -6.10 11.15 -17.74
N PRO A 282 -6.16 12.14 -18.64
CA PRO A 282 -5.63 13.46 -18.36
C PRO A 282 -6.40 14.15 -17.24
N ALA A 283 -5.79 15.16 -16.64
CA ALA A 283 -6.44 16.00 -15.65
C ALA A 283 -7.73 16.61 -16.24
N LEU A 284 -8.83 16.53 -15.49
CA LEU A 284 -10.15 16.99 -15.96
C LEU A 284 -10.19 18.53 -16.07
N PRO A 285 -10.58 19.10 -17.22
CA PRO A 285 -10.53 20.54 -17.46
C PRO A 285 -11.40 21.35 -16.51
N LEU A 286 -12.56 20.80 -16.09
CA LEU A 286 -13.52 21.48 -15.21
C LEU A 286 -13.32 21.16 -13.73
N ALA A 287 -12.35 20.29 -13.35
CA ALA A 287 -12.11 19.92 -11.96
C ALA A 287 -11.58 21.11 -11.15
N LYS A 288 -12.26 21.45 -10.07
CA LYS A 288 -11.92 22.57 -9.19
C LYS A 288 -11.15 22.09 -7.94
N LYS A 289 -10.40 23.02 -7.33
CA LYS A 289 -9.50 22.80 -6.19
C LYS A 289 -10.17 22.34 -4.87
N HIS A 290 -11.46 22.07 -4.80
CA HIS A 290 -12.18 21.98 -3.54
C HIS A 290 -12.79 20.62 -3.25
N GLY A 291 -12.36 20.01 -2.13
CA GLY A 291 -12.97 18.86 -1.46
C GLY A 291 -12.08 17.61 -1.34
N LYS A 292 -12.25 16.87 -0.23
CA LYS A 292 -11.52 15.62 0.04
C LYS A 292 -11.80 14.50 -0.98
N HIS A 293 -12.92 14.60 -1.71
CA HIS A 293 -13.41 13.61 -2.67
C HIS A 293 -13.38 14.12 -4.11
N HIS A 294 -12.46 15.00 -4.45
CA HIS A 294 -12.31 15.54 -5.80
C HIS A 294 -10.94 15.16 -6.36
N ILE A 295 -10.94 14.58 -7.57
CA ILE A 295 -9.76 14.27 -8.36
C ILE A 295 -9.62 15.35 -9.43
N ARG A 296 -8.49 16.03 -9.45
CA ARG A 296 -8.15 17.06 -10.44
C ARG A 296 -6.85 16.73 -11.19
N GLU A 297 -6.13 15.77 -10.66
CA GLU A 297 -4.84 15.33 -11.18
C GLU A 297 -5.05 14.34 -12.32
N GLU A 298 -3.99 14.08 -13.07
CA GLU A 298 -3.95 12.98 -14.02
C GLU A 298 -4.18 11.65 -13.29
N MET A 299 -4.96 10.76 -13.88
CA MET A 299 -5.22 9.42 -13.33
C MET A 299 -4.55 8.36 -14.19
N ILE A 300 -4.05 7.33 -13.52
CA ILE A 300 -3.54 6.12 -14.16
C ILE A 300 -4.35 4.94 -13.63
N VAL A 301 -5.07 4.28 -14.54
CA VAL A 301 -5.74 3.02 -14.21
C VAL A 301 -4.77 1.89 -14.44
N VAL A 302 -4.60 1.03 -13.44
CA VAL A 302 -3.76 -0.17 -13.48
C VAL A 302 -4.47 -1.30 -12.77
N HIS A 303 -4.06 -2.54 -13.01
CA HIS A 303 -4.70 -3.63 -12.27
C HIS A 303 -4.21 -3.72 -10.82
N ALA A 304 -2.91 -3.91 -10.59
CA ALA A 304 -2.38 -4.10 -9.25
C ALA A 304 -1.70 -2.86 -8.66
N GLY A 305 -0.66 -2.32 -9.29
CA GLY A 305 0.00 -1.17 -8.72
C GLY A 305 1.16 -0.60 -9.53
N LEU A 306 1.75 0.47 -9.01
CA LEU A 306 2.85 1.20 -9.62
C LEU A 306 3.97 1.45 -8.61
N VAL A 307 5.21 1.31 -9.05
CA VAL A 307 6.37 1.69 -8.25
C VAL A 307 6.62 3.20 -8.40
N PRO A 308 6.66 3.97 -7.31
CA PRO A 308 6.96 5.39 -7.38
C PRO A 308 8.29 5.66 -8.06
N HIS A 309 8.48 6.84 -8.63
CA HIS A 309 9.69 7.32 -9.35
C HIS A 309 10.12 6.52 -10.58
N VAL A 310 9.56 5.36 -10.83
CA VAL A 310 9.79 4.61 -12.07
C VAL A 310 8.87 5.17 -13.15
N PRO A 311 9.39 5.57 -14.33
CA PRO A 311 8.56 6.02 -15.43
C PRO A 311 7.54 4.95 -15.85
N LEU A 312 6.35 5.36 -16.28
CA LEU A 312 5.28 4.43 -16.64
C LEU A 312 5.70 3.43 -17.75
N ASP A 313 6.49 3.89 -18.70
CA ASP A 313 7.05 3.06 -19.80
C ASP A 313 8.19 2.11 -19.35
N ARG A 314 8.58 2.18 -18.07
CA ARG A 314 9.60 1.35 -17.45
C ARG A 314 9.06 0.49 -16.32
N GLN A 315 7.78 0.59 -16.00
CA GLN A 315 7.13 -0.29 -15.05
C GLN A 315 7.21 -1.73 -15.56
N ASP A 316 7.49 -2.67 -14.66
CA ASP A 316 7.52 -4.08 -15.02
C ASP A 316 6.09 -4.61 -15.18
N PRO A 317 5.71 -5.17 -16.35
CA PRO A 317 4.36 -5.67 -16.60
C PRO A 317 3.89 -6.69 -15.58
N TYR A 318 4.78 -7.57 -15.12
CA TYR A 318 4.43 -8.54 -14.09
C TYR A 318 3.96 -7.85 -12.80
N PHE A 319 4.70 -6.87 -12.32
CA PHE A 319 4.33 -6.17 -11.09
C PHE A 319 3.15 -5.23 -11.24
N VAL A 320 2.96 -4.62 -12.41
CA VAL A 320 1.74 -3.82 -12.68
C VAL A 320 0.47 -4.67 -12.57
N MET A 321 0.57 -5.99 -12.85
CA MET A 321 -0.55 -6.92 -12.75
C MET A 321 -0.61 -7.75 -11.45
N ASN A 322 0.47 -7.78 -10.64
CA ASN A 322 0.54 -8.71 -9.50
C ASN A 322 1.03 -8.10 -8.20
N MET A 323 1.47 -6.83 -8.19
CA MET A 323 2.08 -6.22 -7.01
C MET A 323 1.07 -6.04 -5.87
N ARG A 324 1.51 -6.35 -4.63
CA ARG A 324 0.79 -6.06 -3.39
C ARG A 324 1.56 -5.16 -2.45
N SER A 325 2.87 -5.36 -2.38
CA SER A 325 3.74 -4.57 -1.49
C SER A 325 5.00 -4.07 -2.18
N ILE A 326 5.67 -3.13 -1.54
CA ILE A 326 6.97 -2.63 -1.92
C ILE A 326 7.86 -2.70 -0.67
N ASP A 327 9.09 -3.19 -0.80
CA ASP A 327 10.09 -3.04 0.24
C ASP A 327 10.45 -1.55 0.38
N HIS A 328 10.12 -0.95 1.52
CA HIS A 328 10.25 0.49 1.71
C HIS A 328 11.70 0.98 1.72
N LYS A 329 12.68 0.10 1.90
CA LYS A 329 14.12 0.44 1.89
C LYS A 329 14.76 0.34 0.52
N THR A 330 14.31 -0.63 -0.28
CA THR A 330 14.92 -0.91 -1.58
C THR A 330 14.01 -0.54 -2.75
N HIS A 331 12.74 -0.26 -2.49
CA HIS A 331 11.67 -0.01 -3.46
C HIS A 331 11.45 -1.17 -4.45
N VAL A 332 11.87 -2.36 -4.07
CA VAL A 332 11.60 -3.57 -4.86
C VAL A 332 10.16 -4.00 -4.62
N PRO A 333 9.34 -4.12 -5.68
CA PRO A 333 7.97 -4.58 -5.57
C PRO A 333 7.89 -6.09 -5.30
N SER A 334 6.79 -6.51 -4.70
CA SER A 334 6.49 -7.91 -4.41
C SER A 334 5.02 -8.23 -4.70
N ALA A 335 4.76 -9.43 -5.19
CA ALA A 335 3.40 -9.97 -5.32
C ALA A 335 2.84 -10.50 -3.98
N LEU A 336 3.63 -10.48 -2.92
CA LEU A 336 3.23 -10.88 -1.57
C LEU A 336 2.90 -9.65 -0.73
N HIS A 337 1.99 -9.78 0.24
CA HIS A 337 1.70 -8.73 1.22
C HIS A 337 2.89 -8.51 2.16
N GLU A 338 3.49 -9.59 2.62
CA GLU A 338 4.66 -9.59 3.48
C GLU A 338 5.79 -10.37 2.83
N THR A 339 6.98 -9.84 2.90
CA THR A 339 8.20 -10.52 2.47
C THR A 339 8.97 -11.03 3.69
N GLU A 340 9.82 -12.04 3.50
CA GLU A 340 10.65 -12.61 4.57
C GLU A 340 11.52 -11.57 5.31
N ARG A 341 11.78 -10.41 4.67
CA ARG A 341 12.60 -9.33 5.24
C ARG A 341 11.86 -8.44 6.22
N GLY A 342 10.53 -8.53 6.31
CA GLY A 342 9.73 -7.72 7.24
C GLY A 342 9.73 -6.20 6.96
N ASN A 343 10.15 -5.77 5.77
CA ASN A 343 10.19 -4.35 5.36
C ASN A 343 9.13 -4.04 4.31
N SER A 344 8.10 -4.88 4.19
CA SER A 344 7.05 -4.72 3.17
C SER A 344 6.01 -3.72 3.65
N GLU A 345 5.72 -2.76 2.79
CA GLU A 345 4.61 -1.81 2.96
C GLU A 345 3.63 -1.99 1.80
N PRO A 346 2.32 -1.78 1.99
CA PRO A 346 1.39 -1.74 0.89
C PRO A 346 1.87 -0.74 -0.16
N TRP A 347 1.87 -1.14 -1.43
CA TRP A 347 2.42 -0.30 -2.50
C TRP A 347 1.75 1.09 -2.57
N PHE A 348 0.45 1.16 -2.28
CA PHE A 348 -0.33 2.39 -2.33
C PHE A 348 0.04 3.38 -1.22
N ASP A 349 0.60 2.94 -0.10
CA ASP A 349 1.11 3.81 0.96
C ASP A 349 2.42 4.48 0.51
N VAL A 350 3.34 3.71 -0.09
CA VAL A 350 4.58 4.22 -0.66
C VAL A 350 4.29 5.17 -1.83
N TRP A 351 3.32 4.82 -2.70
CA TRP A 351 2.82 5.68 -3.77
C TRP A 351 2.24 6.98 -3.22
N GLY A 352 1.33 6.89 -2.25
CA GLY A 352 0.67 8.04 -1.62
C GLY A 352 1.66 9.00 -0.98
N TRP A 353 2.65 8.47 -0.27
CA TRP A 353 3.73 9.25 0.32
C TRP A 353 4.53 10.03 -0.74
N TYR A 354 4.84 9.41 -1.87
CA TYR A 354 5.57 10.04 -2.97
C TYR A 354 4.75 11.15 -3.64
N GLN A 355 3.48 10.86 -3.99
CA GLN A 355 2.59 11.81 -4.64
C GLN A 355 2.29 13.04 -3.77
N GLU A 356 2.14 12.86 -2.46
CA GLU A 356 1.96 13.96 -1.51
C GLU A 356 3.15 14.93 -1.49
N ARG A 357 4.36 14.44 -1.70
CA ARG A 357 5.55 15.28 -1.79
C ARG A 357 5.62 16.04 -3.10
N LEU A 358 5.21 15.42 -4.20
CA LEU A 358 5.08 16.11 -5.48
C LEU A 358 4.05 17.24 -5.41
N ASP A 359 2.90 17.01 -4.76
CA ASP A 359 1.84 18.02 -4.61
C ASP A 359 2.28 19.20 -3.75
N ARG A 360 2.97 18.95 -2.65
CA ARG A 360 3.44 20.02 -1.75
C ARG A 360 4.53 20.91 -2.36
N GLY A 361 5.01 20.60 -3.54
CA GLY A 361 6.10 21.36 -4.19
C GLY A 361 7.36 21.49 -3.33
N ARG A 362 7.46 20.69 -2.26
CA ARG A 362 8.66 20.59 -1.44
C ARG A 362 9.75 20.10 -2.34
N SER A 363 10.55 21.07 -2.73
CA SER A 363 11.66 20.91 -3.61
C SER A 363 12.26 19.52 -3.45
N THR A 364 12.09 18.75 -4.46
CA THR A 364 12.78 17.51 -4.71
C THR A 364 14.31 17.71 -4.83
N ASN A 365 14.86 18.82 -4.29
CA ASN A 365 16.30 19.04 -4.27
C ASN A 365 17.05 17.98 -3.46
N ALA A 366 16.36 17.27 -2.54
CA ALA A 366 16.87 16.04 -1.94
C ALA A 366 16.39 14.78 -2.70
N PHE A 367 15.37 14.91 -3.54
CA PHE A 367 14.83 13.92 -4.42
C PHE A 367 14.92 14.48 -5.84
N HIS A 368 16.13 14.59 -6.35
CA HIS A 368 16.27 14.55 -7.80
C HIS A 368 15.69 13.20 -8.19
N VAL A 369 14.43 13.21 -8.61
CA VAL A 369 13.92 12.18 -9.48
C VAL A 369 14.75 12.35 -10.74
N TYR A 370 15.90 11.70 -10.71
CA TYR A 370 16.70 11.60 -11.90
C TYR A 370 15.81 10.89 -12.91
N SER A 371 15.57 11.52 -14.04
CA SER A 371 15.13 10.73 -15.17
C SER A 371 16.12 9.57 -15.31
N TYR A 372 15.65 8.42 -15.76
CA TYR A 372 16.53 7.28 -16.03
C TYR A 372 17.78 7.69 -16.81
N ALA A 373 17.66 8.65 -17.72
CA ALA A 373 18.78 9.25 -18.46
C ALA A 373 19.78 9.96 -17.53
N GLU A 374 19.33 10.76 -16.56
CA GLU A 374 20.20 11.43 -15.58
C GLU A 374 20.87 10.44 -14.63
N TRP A 375 20.18 9.33 -14.31
CA TRP A 375 20.76 8.26 -13.50
C TRP A 375 21.85 7.50 -14.28
N LEU A 376 21.62 7.16 -15.55
CA LEU A 376 22.63 6.55 -16.42
C LEU A 376 23.84 7.45 -16.62
N GLU A 377 23.64 8.77 -16.76
CA GLU A 377 24.75 9.73 -16.86
C GLU A 377 25.62 9.77 -15.60
N LYS A 378 25.02 9.55 -14.41
CA LYS A 378 25.77 9.51 -13.15
C LYS A 378 26.49 8.18 -12.88
N GLN A 379 26.04 7.10 -13.51
CA GLN A 379 26.71 5.80 -13.47
C GLN A 379 27.79 5.64 -14.55
N ALA A 380 27.84 6.52 -15.54
CA ALA A 380 28.90 6.50 -16.53
C ALA A 380 30.26 6.76 -15.85
N PRO A 381 31.29 5.92 -16.10
CA PRO A 381 32.59 6.13 -15.48
C PRO A 381 33.12 7.54 -15.79
N ASP A 382 33.67 8.20 -14.77
CA ASP A 382 34.24 9.55 -14.81
C ASP A 382 35.36 9.69 -15.87
N GLY A 383 34.93 9.78 -17.13
CA GLY A 383 35.83 10.16 -18.23
C GLY A 383 35.68 11.66 -18.48
N TRP A 384 36.77 12.30 -18.93
CA TRP A 384 36.79 13.72 -19.26
C TRP A 384 35.68 14.13 -20.27
N PHE A 385 35.23 13.21 -21.13
CA PHE A 385 34.07 13.38 -22.01
C PHE A 385 32.70 13.51 -21.24
N GLY A 386 32.53 12.86 -20.09
CA GLY A 386 31.36 13.03 -19.25
C GLY A 386 31.24 14.45 -18.67
N LYS A 387 32.36 15.05 -18.29
CA LYS A 387 32.41 16.43 -17.76
C LYS A 387 32.11 17.49 -18.83
N LEU A 388 32.53 17.27 -20.06
CA LEU A 388 32.23 18.17 -21.20
C LEU A 388 30.72 18.10 -21.59
N ARG A 389 30.10 16.92 -21.53
CA ARG A 389 28.69 16.73 -21.88
C ARG A 389 27.75 17.39 -20.84
N GLY A 390 28.11 17.35 -19.54
CA GLY A 390 27.37 18.03 -18.48
C GLY A 390 27.32 19.55 -18.59
N LEU A 391 28.19 20.17 -19.36
CA LEU A 391 28.20 21.62 -19.65
C LEU A 391 27.16 22.04 -20.72
N PHE A 392 26.72 21.10 -21.54
CA PHE A 392 25.79 21.37 -22.66
C PHE A 392 24.40 20.74 -22.51
N VAL A 393 24.20 19.92 -21.51
CA VAL A 393 22.85 19.33 -21.23
C VAL A 393 22.09 20.33 -20.39
N THR A 394 21.17 21.05 -21.01
CA THR A 394 20.15 21.84 -20.33
C THR A 394 19.29 20.88 -19.51
N LYS A 395 19.33 21.00 -18.18
CA LYS A 395 18.52 20.20 -17.25
C LYS A 395 17.06 20.24 -17.69
N PRO A 396 16.43 19.11 -18.01
CA PRO A 396 15.01 19.12 -18.28
C PRO A 396 14.28 19.41 -16.96
N THR A 397 13.86 20.64 -16.79
CA THR A 397 13.08 21.13 -15.62
C THR A 397 11.61 20.74 -15.74
N ARG A 398 11.28 19.54 -16.22
CA ARG A 398 9.90 19.06 -16.22
C ARG A 398 9.53 18.71 -14.78
N LYS A 399 8.87 19.63 -14.09
CA LYS A 399 8.29 19.36 -12.77
C LYS A 399 7.31 18.20 -12.93
N LEU A 400 7.61 17.08 -12.28
CA LEU A 400 6.68 15.97 -12.17
C LEU A 400 5.43 16.48 -11.46
N LYS A 401 4.27 16.11 -11.98
CA LYS A 401 2.98 16.40 -11.35
C LYS A 401 2.50 15.16 -10.62
N PRO A 402 1.77 15.33 -9.51
CA PRO A 402 1.18 14.20 -8.83
C PRO A 402 0.11 13.53 -9.68
N GLN A 403 -0.05 12.22 -9.50
CA GLN A 403 -0.98 11.37 -10.23
C GLN A 403 -1.81 10.55 -9.24
N VAL A 404 -3.03 10.22 -9.60
CA VAL A 404 -3.91 9.33 -8.85
C VAL A 404 -3.94 7.97 -9.53
N ALA A 405 -3.64 6.90 -8.80
CA ALA A 405 -3.79 5.53 -9.28
C ALA A 405 -5.21 5.02 -8.98
N VAL A 406 -5.86 4.38 -9.97
CA VAL A 406 -7.11 3.64 -9.80
C VAL A 406 -6.82 2.18 -10.09
N TYR A 407 -7.18 1.27 -9.17
CA TYR A 407 -6.72 -0.12 -9.24
C TYR A 407 -7.71 -1.12 -8.63
N GLY A 408 -7.46 -2.42 -8.83
CA GLY A 408 -8.18 -3.56 -8.30
C GLY A 408 -7.28 -4.55 -7.55
N HIS A 409 -7.34 -5.84 -7.88
CA HIS A 409 -6.41 -6.92 -7.56
C HIS A 409 -6.40 -7.41 -6.11
N ASP A 410 -6.52 -6.55 -5.12
CA ASP A 410 -6.19 -6.90 -3.74
C ASP A 410 -7.42 -6.99 -2.84
N SER A 411 -8.23 -8.03 -3.07
CA SER A 411 -9.46 -8.30 -2.32
C SER A 411 -9.28 -8.44 -0.81
N LYS A 412 -8.05 -8.72 -0.33
CA LYS A 412 -7.78 -8.81 1.11
C LYS A 412 -7.71 -7.44 1.78
N MET A 413 -7.36 -6.42 1.02
CA MET A 413 -7.29 -5.06 1.52
C MET A 413 -8.64 -4.34 1.46
N ASP A 414 -9.63 -4.96 0.77
CA ASP A 414 -10.96 -4.40 0.57
C ASP A 414 -10.91 -3.00 -0.09
N LEU A 415 -12.00 -2.26 -0.09
CA LEU A 415 -12.11 -0.92 -0.67
C LEU A 415 -11.11 0.07 -0.05
N GLN A 416 -10.21 0.60 -0.85
CA GLN A 416 -9.15 1.52 -0.42
C GLN A 416 -9.32 2.91 -1.07
N LEU A 417 -9.74 3.91 -0.30
CA LEU A 417 -10.01 5.27 -0.81
C LEU A 417 -9.02 6.29 -0.24
N HIS A 418 -7.78 6.23 -0.69
CA HIS A 418 -6.75 7.19 -0.33
C HIS A 418 -6.77 8.40 -1.26
N ARG A 419 -6.09 9.48 -0.87
CA ARG A 419 -6.00 10.70 -1.71
C ARG A 419 -5.41 10.41 -3.09
N TRP A 420 -4.34 9.62 -3.15
CA TRP A 420 -3.54 9.38 -4.34
C TRP A 420 -3.75 8.00 -4.97
N SER A 421 -4.64 7.20 -4.39
CA SER A 421 -4.96 5.87 -4.90
C SER A 421 -6.41 5.48 -4.57
N LYS A 422 -7.04 4.72 -5.47
CA LYS A 422 -8.41 4.24 -5.37
C LYS A 422 -8.42 2.76 -5.71
N GLY A 423 -8.40 1.90 -4.69
CA GLY A 423 -8.52 0.44 -4.82
C GLY A 423 -9.97 0.04 -4.76
N LEU A 424 -10.48 -0.58 -5.81
CA LEU A 424 -11.90 -0.87 -6.00
C LEU A 424 -12.23 -2.36 -5.84
N ASP A 425 -11.26 -3.25 -5.64
CA ASP A 425 -11.52 -4.66 -5.39
C ASP A 425 -12.08 -4.85 -3.97
N SER A 426 -13.33 -5.21 -3.89
CA SER A 426 -14.06 -5.50 -2.66
C SER A 426 -14.57 -6.93 -2.60
N ALA A 427 -13.79 -7.87 -3.16
CA ALA A 427 -13.96 -9.32 -3.05
C ALA A 427 -15.29 -9.87 -3.61
N CYS A 428 -15.85 -9.30 -4.67
CA CYS A 428 -17.15 -9.69 -5.23
C CYS A 428 -17.28 -11.21 -5.39
N VAL A 429 -16.40 -11.85 -6.16
CA VAL A 429 -16.47 -13.29 -6.44
C VAL A 429 -16.43 -14.17 -5.18
N SER A 430 -16.03 -13.61 -4.07
CA SER A 430 -15.90 -14.27 -2.76
C SER A 430 -17.04 -13.90 -1.79
N GLY A 431 -18.15 -13.37 -2.29
CA GLY A 431 -19.30 -12.98 -1.46
C GLY A 431 -19.16 -11.61 -0.79
N GLY A 432 -18.20 -10.77 -1.24
CA GLY A 432 -18.09 -9.38 -0.85
C GLY A 432 -18.99 -8.48 -1.69
N GLN A 433 -18.45 -7.36 -2.17
CA GLN A 433 -19.20 -6.38 -2.96
C GLN A 433 -18.53 -6.12 -4.30
N LEU A 434 -19.31 -5.77 -5.33
CA LEU A 434 -18.78 -5.17 -6.55
C LEU A 434 -18.86 -3.65 -6.41
N THR A 435 -17.73 -2.98 -6.57
CA THR A 435 -17.60 -1.54 -6.34
C THR A 435 -17.44 -0.78 -7.64
N ALA A 436 -18.24 0.30 -7.79
CA ALA A 436 -18.02 1.32 -8.80
C ALA A 436 -17.60 2.65 -8.15
N MET A 437 -16.66 3.34 -8.79
CA MET A 437 -16.36 4.75 -8.54
C MET A 437 -16.84 5.57 -9.74
N VAL A 438 -17.80 6.45 -9.51
CA VAL A 438 -18.30 7.39 -10.52
C VAL A 438 -17.58 8.71 -10.38
N LEU A 439 -17.01 9.21 -11.48
CA LEU A 439 -16.27 10.46 -11.52
C LEU A 439 -16.96 11.45 -12.47
N ASP A 440 -17.39 12.59 -11.95
CA ASP A 440 -17.99 13.65 -12.77
C ASP A 440 -16.95 14.62 -13.38
N ALA A 441 -17.37 15.46 -14.28
CA ALA A 441 -16.53 16.45 -14.95
C ALA A 441 -15.90 17.48 -13.99
N LYS A 442 -16.45 17.66 -12.78
CA LYS A 442 -15.92 18.56 -11.76
C LYS A 442 -14.89 17.88 -10.85
N GLY A 443 -14.63 16.60 -11.12
CA GLY A 443 -13.70 15.80 -10.35
C GLY A 443 -14.29 15.18 -9.07
N LYS A 444 -15.60 15.33 -8.82
CA LYS A 444 -16.27 14.70 -7.68
C LYS A 444 -16.37 13.20 -7.90
N THR A 445 -16.03 12.43 -6.87
CA THR A 445 -16.16 10.97 -6.88
C THR A 445 -17.31 10.52 -5.99
N GLU A 446 -18.03 9.50 -6.45
CA GLU A 446 -19.07 8.80 -5.71
C GLU A 446 -18.79 7.30 -5.77
N ILE A 447 -18.98 6.61 -4.66
CA ILE A 447 -18.80 5.15 -4.56
C ILE A 447 -20.17 4.50 -4.49
N VAL A 448 -20.38 3.51 -5.35
CA VAL A 448 -21.59 2.70 -5.40
C VAL A 448 -21.18 1.23 -5.30
N GLN A 449 -21.86 0.45 -4.48
CA GLN A 449 -21.55 -0.96 -4.26
C GLN A 449 -22.83 -1.80 -4.33
N VAL A 450 -22.69 -3.03 -4.81
CA VAL A 450 -23.72 -4.06 -4.76
C VAL A 450 -23.18 -5.31 -4.08
N GLU A 451 -24.03 -6.00 -3.33
CA GLU A 451 -23.67 -7.28 -2.71
C GLU A 451 -23.49 -8.35 -3.78
N CYS A 452 -22.52 -9.22 -3.59
CA CYS A 452 -22.23 -10.32 -4.48
C CYS A 452 -22.48 -11.67 -3.81
N LYS A 453 -22.78 -12.68 -4.64
CA LYS A 453 -22.86 -14.07 -4.19
C LYS A 453 -21.44 -14.64 -4.04
N ASP A 454 -21.26 -15.60 -3.13
CA ASP A 454 -20.03 -16.37 -3.01
C ASP A 454 -20.00 -17.46 -4.09
N TYR A 455 -19.03 -17.38 -5.02
CA TYR A 455 -18.85 -18.31 -6.14
C TYR A 455 -17.60 -19.20 -6.00
N ARG A 456 -16.97 -19.22 -4.81
CA ARG A 456 -15.77 -20.02 -4.55
C ARG A 456 -16.03 -21.50 -4.46
#